data_e248e64fec9e1ee0be3df1f578caca59
#
_entry.id   e248e64fec9e1ee0be3df1f578caca59
#
_cell.length_a   1.000
_cell.length_b   1.000
_cell.length_c   1.000
_cell.angle_alpha   90.00
_cell.angle_beta   90.00
_cell.angle_gamma   90.00
#
_symmetry.space_group_name_H-M   'P 1'
#
loop_
_entity.id
_entity.type
_entity.pdbx_description
1 polymer ?
#
loop_
_entity_poly.entity_id
_entity_poly.type
_entity_poly.pdbx_seq_one_letter_code
_entity_poly.pdbx_strand_id
1 'polypeptide(L)'
;AVFATGARWTTTGYSPYRPERSNIPGCHLPIVMDIKTAIEVVLASPDGLGKNVIILDETGEYLPLGLAELLADSKIAVEIISPRSFIGADTQRTLDMPYVMPRLKNLNVRLSPLHFIEEIYEDSISVYDIWGGEPTYRTDVSAVIMAMTQNPNDALYSEVKEHVLAYKLGDMIAPRRIEAIIYEAEKLGRDI
;
A
#
# COMPACT_ATOMS: atom_id res chain seq x y z
N ALA A 1 -1.46 -22.84 21.62
CA ALA A 1 -2.25 -21.84 20.90
C ALA A 1 -1.59 -21.49 19.57
N VAL A 2 -2.39 -21.21 18.54
CA VAL A 2 -1.91 -20.75 17.23
C VAL A 2 -2.38 -19.30 17.03
N PHE A 3 -1.45 -18.42 16.69
CA PHE A 3 -1.71 -17.01 16.43
C PHE A 3 -1.56 -16.71 14.93
N ALA A 4 -2.61 -16.19 14.32
CA ALA A 4 -2.68 -15.79 12.91
C ALA A 4 -3.31 -14.38 12.81
N THR A 5 -2.75 -13.42 13.54
CA THR A 5 -3.29 -12.06 13.71
C THR A 5 -2.99 -11.12 12.55
N GLY A 6 -2.28 -11.62 11.52
CA GLY A 6 -2.00 -10.87 10.30
C GLY A 6 -0.99 -9.75 10.48
N ALA A 7 -1.11 -8.73 9.63
CA ALA A 7 -0.26 -7.56 9.63
C ALA A 7 -1.09 -6.27 9.52
N ARG A 8 -0.46 -5.12 9.76
CA ARG A 8 -1.06 -3.79 9.64
C ARG A 8 -0.30 -2.96 8.61
N TRP A 9 -1.02 -2.27 7.76
CA TRP A 9 -0.45 -1.30 6.85
C TRP A 9 0.15 -0.12 7.62
N THR A 10 1.27 0.41 7.13
CA THR A 10 1.92 1.59 7.70
C THR A 10 1.58 2.82 6.87
N THR A 11 1.46 3.96 7.55
CA THR A 11 1.24 5.28 6.92
C THR A 11 2.43 6.21 7.08
N THR A 12 3.55 5.73 7.64
CA THR A 12 4.73 6.55 7.86
C THR A 12 5.43 6.95 6.56
N GLY A 13 5.29 6.12 5.52
CA GLY A 13 6.03 6.30 4.28
C GLY A 13 7.49 5.89 4.36
N TYR A 14 7.89 5.12 5.42
CA TYR A 14 9.22 4.52 5.43
C TYR A 14 9.41 3.61 4.22
N SER A 15 10.56 3.75 3.56
CA SER A 15 10.87 3.02 2.35
C SER A 15 12.35 2.65 2.28
N PRO A 16 12.69 1.43 1.79
CA PRO A 16 14.08 1.07 1.44
C PRO A 16 14.73 1.98 0.39
N TYR A 17 13.95 2.71 -0.40
CA TYR A 17 14.48 3.72 -1.35
C TYR A 17 15.00 4.98 -0.64
N ARG A 18 14.58 5.23 0.60
CA ARG A 18 14.99 6.37 1.44
C ARG A 18 15.27 5.89 2.88
N PRO A 19 16.25 4.97 3.05
CA PRO A 19 16.51 4.33 4.34
C PRO A 19 17.00 5.32 5.42
N GLU A 20 17.48 6.48 5.02
CA GLU A 20 17.90 7.56 5.93
C GLU A 20 16.72 8.30 6.58
N ARG A 21 15.49 8.09 6.10
CA ARG A 21 14.27 8.72 6.64
C ARG A 21 13.37 7.67 7.29
N SER A 22 12.90 7.94 8.48
CA SER A 22 11.93 7.09 9.19
C SER A 22 10.50 7.30 8.70
N ASN A 23 10.21 8.45 8.07
CA ASN A 23 8.88 8.81 7.56
C ASN A 23 8.95 9.84 6.43
N ILE A 24 7.83 10.00 5.72
CA ILE A 24 7.61 11.14 4.83
C ILE A 24 7.10 12.31 5.69
N PRO A 25 7.70 13.53 5.61
CA PRO A 25 7.16 14.70 6.26
C PRO A 25 5.69 14.91 5.87
N GLY A 26 4.82 15.19 6.85
CA GLY A 26 3.38 15.33 6.64
C GLY A 26 2.58 14.02 6.63
N CYS A 27 3.20 12.86 6.85
CA CYS A 27 2.49 11.56 6.88
C CYS A 27 1.41 11.44 7.97
N HIS A 28 1.36 12.35 8.92
CA HIS A 28 0.38 12.41 10.01
C HIS A 28 -0.83 13.29 9.70
N LEU A 29 -0.84 13.96 8.55
CA LEU A 29 -1.94 14.83 8.15
C LEU A 29 -3.22 14.04 7.91
N PRO A 30 -4.41 14.64 8.13
CA PRO A 30 -5.70 13.96 7.99
C PRO A 30 -5.99 13.39 6.60
N ILE A 31 -5.35 13.93 5.56
CA ILE A 31 -5.50 13.44 4.18
C ILE A 31 -4.74 12.14 3.92
N VAL A 32 -3.88 11.69 4.86
CA VAL A 32 -3.08 10.48 4.71
C VAL A 32 -3.75 9.30 5.37
N MET A 33 -3.86 8.20 4.65
CA MET A 33 -4.40 6.94 5.16
C MET A 33 -3.75 5.73 4.50
N ASP A 34 -3.89 4.57 5.13
CA ASP A 34 -3.49 3.31 4.51
C ASP A 34 -4.53 2.82 3.49
N ILE A 35 -4.11 1.91 2.63
CA ILE A 35 -4.95 1.42 1.53
C ILE A 35 -6.21 0.66 2.01
N LYS A 36 -6.15 -0.04 3.14
CA LYS A 36 -7.30 -0.75 3.70
C LYS A 36 -8.37 0.25 4.15
N THR A 37 -7.96 1.27 4.91
CA THR A 37 -8.84 2.37 5.34
C THR A 37 -9.45 3.08 4.14
N ALA A 38 -8.66 3.36 3.10
CA ALA A 38 -9.17 3.98 1.86
C ALA A 38 -10.25 3.13 1.18
N ILE A 39 -10.06 1.82 1.09
CA ILE A 39 -11.06 0.90 0.53
C ILE A 39 -12.36 0.93 1.36
N GLU A 40 -12.25 0.90 2.69
CA GLU A 40 -13.42 0.96 3.60
C GLU A 40 -14.20 2.26 3.40
N VAL A 41 -13.51 3.40 3.26
CA VAL A 41 -14.13 4.71 2.98
C VAL A 41 -14.87 4.70 1.64
N VAL A 42 -14.23 4.23 0.57
CA VAL A 42 -14.81 4.21 -0.79
C VAL A 42 -16.02 3.28 -0.87
N LEU A 43 -15.96 2.11 -0.21
CA LEU A 43 -17.09 1.18 -0.17
C LEU A 43 -18.29 1.75 0.60
N ALA A 44 -18.05 2.59 1.62
CA ALA A 44 -19.10 3.29 2.35
C ALA A 44 -19.65 4.50 1.60
N SER A 45 -18.78 5.24 0.90
CA SER A 45 -19.12 6.41 0.09
C SER A 45 -18.09 6.58 -1.03
N PRO A 46 -18.49 6.42 -2.31
CA PRO A 46 -17.58 6.56 -3.44
C PRO A 46 -16.81 7.90 -3.47
N ASP A 47 -17.44 8.98 -3.00
CA ASP A 47 -16.85 10.34 -2.97
C ASP A 47 -16.10 10.64 -1.66
N GLY A 48 -16.00 9.69 -0.74
CA GLY A 48 -15.47 9.89 0.61
C GLY A 48 -14.00 10.31 0.67
N LEU A 49 -13.23 10.11 -0.40
CA LEU A 49 -11.83 10.52 -0.52
C LEU A 49 -11.63 11.84 -1.26
N GLY A 50 -12.73 12.52 -1.65
CA GLY A 50 -12.68 13.74 -2.45
C GLY A 50 -12.44 13.47 -3.94
N LYS A 51 -11.83 14.43 -4.66
CA LYS A 51 -11.81 14.39 -6.12
C LYS A 51 -10.44 14.19 -6.77
N ASN A 52 -9.38 14.30 -6.00
CA ASN A 52 -8.01 14.16 -6.50
C ASN A 52 -7.19 13.32 -5.52
N VAL A 53 -6.98 12.07 -5.84
CA VAL A 53 -6.41 11.07 -4.95
C VAL A 53 -5.05 10.62 -5.46
N ILE A 54 -4.07 10.61 -4.56
CA ILE A 54 -2.73 10.08 -4.80
C ILE A 54 -2.62 8.71 -4.14
N ILE A 55 -2.13 7.72 -4.87
CA ILE A 55 -1.77 6.41 -4.32
C ILE A 55 -0.26 6.25 -4.41
N LEU A 56 0.43 6.18 -3.26
CA LEU A 56 1.84 5.82 -3.22
C LEU A 56 1.95 4.30 -3.12
N ASP A 57 2.36 3.67 -4.22
CA ASP A 57 2.47 2.21 -4.34
C ASP A 57 3.92 1.75 -4.33
N GLU A 58 4.32 1.03 -3.32
CA GLU A 58 5.61 0.34 -3.24
C GLU A 58 5.45 -1.19 -3.36
N THR A 59 4.23 -1.70 -3.27
CA THR A 59 3.93 -3.13 -3.35
C THR A 59 4.09 -3.68 -4.76
N GLY A 60 3.63 -2.94 -5.75
CA GLY A 60 3.55 -3.39 -7.15
C GLY A 60 2.49 -4.46 -7.38
N GLU A 61 1.62 -4.70 -6.42
CA GLU A 61 0.57 -5.72 -6.46
C GLU A 61 -0.73 -5.19 -7.09
N TYR A 62 -1.75 -6.05 -7.19
CA TYR A 62 -3.03 -5.70 -7.79
C TYR A 62 -3.85 -4.70 -6.96
N LEU A 63 -3.73 -4.72 -5.63
CA LEU A 63 -4.60 -3.97 -4.74
C LEU A 63 -4.60 -2.44 -4.99
N PRO A 64 -3.44 -1.77 -5.14
CA PRO A 64 -3.41 -0.34 -5.49
C PRO A 64 -4.03 -0.04 -6.85
N LEU A 65 -3.85 -0.93 -7.83
CA LEU A 65 -4.40 -0.79 -9.18
C LEU A 65 -5.93 -0.93 -9.17
N GLY A 66 -6.45 -1.92 -8.44
CA GLY A 66 -7.89 -2.15 -8.29
C GLY A 66 -8.58 -0.98 -7.58
N LEU A 67 -7.96 -0.41 -6.55
CA LEU A 67 -8.47 0.81 -5.91
C LEU A 67 -8.47 2.00 -6.87
N ALA A 68 -7.39 2.19 -7.63
CA ALA A 68 -7.31 3.26 -8.63
C ALA A 68 -8.39 3.12 -9.70
N GLU A 69 -8.66 1.90 -10.17
CA GLU A 69 -9.74 1.60 -11.12
C GLU A 69 -11.11 1.98 -10.53
N LEU A 70 -11.40 1.54 -9.31
CA LEU A 70 -12.65 1.83 -8.61
C LEU A 70 -12.90 3.34 -8.43
N LEU A 71 -11.88 4.08 -8.02
CA LEU A 71 -11.95 5.54 -7.85
C LEU A 71 -12.15 6.25 -9.19
N ALA A 72 -11.36 5.88 -10.21
CA ALA A 72 -11.43 6.52 -11.51
C ALA A 72 -12.75 6.23 -12.24
N ASP A 73 -13.35 5.04 -12.06
CA ASP A 73 -14.68 4.72 -12.54
C ASP A 73 -15.76 5.60 -11.91
N SER A 74 -15.57 5.98 -10.64
CA SER A 74 -16.39 6.96 -9.91
C SER A 74 -16.07 8.42 -10.26
N LYS A 75 -15.27 8.69 -11.32
CA LYS A 75 -14.89 10.03 -11.81
C LYS A 75 -13.99 10.81 -10.84
N ILE A 76 -13.26 10.13 -9.99
CA ILE A 76 -12.22 10.71 -9.15
C ILE A 76 -10.92 10.71 -9.94
N ALA A 77 -10.19 11.83 -9.94
CA ALA A 77 -8.86 11.89 -10.54
C ALA A 77 -7.87 11.10 -9.67
N VAL A 78 -7.10 10.20 -10.29
CA VAL A 78 -6.16 9.33 -9.57
C VAL A 78 -4.79 9.39 -10.21
N GLU A 79 -3.75 9.57 -9.38
CA GLU A 79 -2.36 9.33 -9.77
C GLU A 79 -1.78 8.21 -8.89
N ILE A 80 -1.15 7.21 -9.52
CA ILE A 80 -0.34 6.21 -8.83
C ILE A 80 1.13 6.61 -8.97
N ILE A 81 1.78 6.83 -7.84
CA ILE A 81 3.21 7.14 -7.74
C ILE A 81 3.93 5.91 -7.20
N SER A 82 5.04 5.52 -7.82
CA SER A 82 5.83 4.37 -7.36
C SER A 82 7.31 4.58 -7.61
N PRO A 83 8.19 4.22 -6.66
CA PRO A 83 9.64 4.22 -6.90
C PRO A 83 10.08 3.09 -7.84
N ARG A 84 9.22 2.12 -8.12
CA ARG A 84 9.51 1.02 -9.04
C ARG A 84 9.53 1.48 -10.49
N SER A 85 10.27 0.77 -11.34
CA SER A 85 10.32 1.04 -12.79
C SER A 85 8.98 0.82 -13.50
N PHE A 86 8.13 -0.06 -12.92
CA PHE A 86 6.79 -0.36 -13.43
C PHE A 86 5.78 -0.32 -12.30
N ILE A 87 4.70 0.40 -12.50
CA ILE A 87 3.54 0.33 -11.63
C ILE A 87 2.86 -1.02 -11.83
N GLY A 88 2.50 -1.67 -10.73
CA GLY A 88 1.91 -3.01 -10.77
C GLY A 88 2.89 -4.11 -11.23
N ALA A 89 4.19 -3.97 -10.95
CA ALA A 89 5.23 -4.90 -11.43
C ALA A 89 4.94 -6.37 -11.09
N ASP A 90 4.37 -6.64 -9.93
CA ASP A 90 4.04 -8.02 -9.50
C ASP A 90 2.82 -8.60 -10.22
N THR A 91 2.00 -7.77 -10.87
CA THR A 91 0.86 -8.23 -11.69
C THR A 91 1.29 -8.87 -13.01
N GLN A 92 2.54 -8.72 -13.43
CA GLN A 92 3.11 -9.50 -14.53
C GLN A 92 3.14 -11.00 -14.20
N ARG A 93 3.51 -11.34 -12.98
CA ARG A 93 3.61 -12.72 -12.53
C ARG A 93 2.25 -13.39 -12.35
N THR A 94 1.24 -12.64 -11.95
CA THR A 94 -0.16 -13.13 -11.83
C THR A 94 -0.93 -13.07 -13.14
N LEU A 95 -0.32 -12.53 -14.21
CA LEU A 95 -0.91 -12.31 -15.54
C LEU A 95 -2.09 -11.34 -15.55
N ASP A 96 -2.22 -10.48 -14.54
CA ASP A 96 -3.27 -9.45 -14.47
C ASP A 96 -2.91 -8.19 -15.26
N MET A 97 -1.62 -7.89 -15.42
CA MET A 97 -1.14 -6.66 -16.05
C MET A 97 -1.77 -6.37 -17.42
N PRO A 98 -1.85 -7.33 -18.38
CA PRO A 98 -2.44 -7.09 -19.69
C PRO A 98 -3.91 -6.67 -19.64
N TYR A 99 -4.60 -6.98 -18.56
CA TYR A 99 -6.03 -6.67 -18.39
C TYR A 99 -6.24 -5.38 -17.60
N VAL A 100 -5.48 -5.13 -16.53
CA VAL A 100 -5.69 -3.96 -15.68
C VAL A 100 -5.13 -2.68 -16.31
N MET A 101 -3.95 -2.71 -16.94
CA MET A 101 -3.33 -1.50 -17.48
C MET A 101 -4.15 -0.81 -18.58
N PRO A 102 -4.77 -1.52 -19.54
CA PRO A 102 -5.66 -0.87 -20.51
C PRO A 102 -6.87 -0.19 -19.86
N ARG A 103 -7.43 -0.78 -18.80
CA ARG A 103 -8.56 -0.19 -18.05
C ARG A 103 -8.16 1.09 -17.35
N LEU A 104 -7.04 1.09 -16.61
CA LEU A 104 -6.50 2.29 -15.97
C LEU A 104 -6.22 3.41 -16.98
N LYS A 105 -5.66 3.06 -18.14
CA LYS A 105 -5.42 4.01 -19.23
C LYS A 105 -6.72 4.60 -19.77
N ASN A 106 -7.74 3.78 -20.01
CA ASN A 106 -9.04 4.23 -20.49
C ASN A 106 -9.77 5.13 -19.49
N LEU A 107 -9.52 4.93 -18.21
CA LEU A 107 -10.04 5.76 -17.11
C LEU A 107 -9.17 6.99 -16.83
N ASN A 108 -8.12 7.24 -17.63
CA ASN A 108 -7.17 8.34 -17.46
C ASN A 108 -6.46 8.37 -16.11
N VAL A 109 -6.22 7.21 -15.48
CA VAL A 109 -5.37 7.13 -14.28
C VAL A 109 -3.95 7.51 -14.66
N ARG A 110 -3.39 8.49 -13.94
CA ARG A 110 -2.01 8.92 -14.14
C ARG A 110 -1.06 7.91 -13.49
N LEU A 111 -0.04 7.48 -14.24
CA LEU A 111 0.98 6.55 -13.76
C LEU A 111 2.33 7.26 -13.72
N SER A 112 2.93 7.36 -12.53
CA SER A 112 4.21 8.02 -12.29
C SER A 112 5.22 7.02 -11.67
N PRO A 113 5.77 6.09 -12.48
CA PRO A 113 6.85 5.21 -12.05
C PRO A 113 8.14 6.01 -11.83
N LEU A 114 9.10 5.43 -11.09
CA LEU A 114 10.39 6.06 -10.76
C LEU A 114 10.25 7.38 -9.98
N HIS A 115 9.13 7.57 -9.30
CA HIS A 115 8.87 8.75 -8.50
C HIS A 115 8.52 8.36 -7.06
N PHE A 116 8.81 9.29 -6.14
CA PHE A 116 8.46 9.12 -4.74
C PHE A 116 8.00 10.45 -4.14
N ILE A 117 7.20 10.39 -3.05
CA ILE A 117 6.74 11.59 -2.36
C ILE A 117 7.88 12.11 -1.46
N GLU A 118 8.25 13.37 -1.64
CA GLU A 118 9.23 14.05 -0.80
C GLU A 118 8.60 14.56 0.50
N GLU A 119 7.43 15.21 0.39
CA GLU A 119 6.70 15.81 1.50
C GLU A 119 5.21 15.92 1.17
N ILE A 120 4.35 15.83 2.19
CA ILE A 120 2.90 15.96 2.11
C ILE A 120 2.48 17.21 2.87
N TYR A 121 1.63 18.03 2.25
CA TYR A 121 1.01 19.24 2.81
C TYR A 121 -0.49 19.02 2.97
N GLU A 122 -1.23 20.01 3.47
CA GLU A 122 -2.68 19.91 3.75
C GLU A 122 -3.52 19.60 2.50
N ASP A 123 -3.11 20.11 1.33
CA ASP A 123 -3.82 19.99 0.06
C ASP A 123 -2.91 19.71 -1.15
N SER A 124 -1.66 19.38 -0.89
CA SER A 124 -0.66 19.21 -1.95
C SER A 124 0.44 18.24 -1.52
N ILE A 125 1.21 17.76 -2.50
CA ILE A 125 2.41 16.96 -2.28
C ILE A 125 3.55 17.47 -3.14
N SER A 126 4.80 17.30 -2.68
CA SER A 126 5.99 17.37 -3.53
C SER A 126 6.47 15.97 -3.89
N VAL A 127 6.82 15.79 -5.15
CA VAL A 127 7.21 14.50 -5.75
C VAL A 127 8.52 14.67 -6.48
N TYR A 128 9.46 13.75 -6.25
CA TYR A 128 10.75 13.74 -6.93
C TYR A 128 10.96 12.48 -7.76
N ASP A 129 11.77 12.57 -8.81
CA ASP A 129 12.29 11.43 -9.56
C ASP A 129 13.42 10.75 -8.74
N ILE A 130 13.37 9.42 -8.58
CA ILE A 130 14.35 8.68 -7.75
C ILE A 130 15.79 8.78 -8.30
N TRP A 131 15.97 9.17 -9.57
CA TRP A 131 17.27 9.38 -10.18
C TRP A 131 17.81 10.81 -9.99
N GLY A 132 17.01 11.69 -9.37
CA GLY A 132 17.35 13.07 -9.07
C GLY A 132 16.57 14.08 -9.91
N GLY A 133 16.79 15.35 -9.62
CA GLY A 133 16.10 16.47 -10.24
C GLY A 133 15.34 17.31 -9.20
N GLU A 134 14.78 18.43 -9.67
CA GLU A 134 13.96 19.30 -8.82
C GLU A 134 12.60 18.64 -8.54
N PRO A 135 12.09 18.69 -7.31
CA PRO A 135 10.76 18.19 -7.00
C PRO A 135 9.67 18.91 -7.80
N THR A 136 8.65 18.19 -8.16
CA THR A 136 7.44 18.72 -8.79
C THR A 136 6.25 18.66 -7.82
N TYR A 137 5.31 19.58 -7.95
CA TYR A 137 4.17 19.65 -7.04
C TYR A 137 2.90 19.08 -7.66
N ARG A 138 2.05 18.51 -6.82
CA ARG A 138 0.66 18.16 -7.10
C ARG A 138 -0.22 18.96 -6.15
N THR A 139 -1.14 19.73 -6.69
CA THR A 139 -2.07 20.59 -5.94
C THR A 139 -3.48 20.03 -5.92
N ASP A 140 -4.32 20.57 -5.06
CA ASP A 140 -5.72 20.17 -4.90
C ASP A 140 -5.87 18.69 -4.51
N VAL A 141 -4.86 18.13 -3.83
CA VAL A 141 -4.86 16.74 -3.37
C VAL A 141 -5.82 16.60 -2.19
N SER A 142 -6.81 15.71 -2.36
CA SER A 142 -7.83 15.45 -1.33
C SER A 142 -7.50 14.26 -0.43
N ALA A 143 -6.73 13.29 -0.93
CA ALA A 143 -6.27 12.15 -0.14
C ALA A 143 -4.95 11.59 -0.67
N VAL A 144 -4.11 11.11 0.27
CA VAL A 144 -2.87 10.39 -0.02
C VAL A 144 -2.97 9.00 0.59
N ILE A 145 -2.98 7.99 -0.26
CA ILE A 145 -3.15 6.59 0.13
C ILE A 145 -1.80 5.89 0.13
N MET A 146 -1.43 5.34 1.28
CA MET A 146 -0.18 4.59 1.45
C MET A 146 -0.42 3.10 1.20
N ALA A 147 0.03 2.60 0.05
CA ALA A 147 0.09 1.18 -0.30
C ALA A 147 1.55 0.72 -0.23
N MET A 148 2.09 0.65 0.97
CA MET A 148 3.51 0.44 1.20
C MET A 148 3.76 -0.84 2.02
N THR A 149 4.65 -0.76 3.00
CA THR A 149 4.99 -1.89 3.85
C THR A 149 3.89 -2.19 4.88
N GLN A 150 3.85 -3.44 5.30
CA GLN A 150 3.02 -3.89 6.41
C GLN A 150 3.92 -4.35 7.57
N ASN A 151 3.50 -4.08 8.79
CA ASN A 151 4.16 -4.56 9.99
C ASN A 151 3.40 -5.76 10.58
N PRO A 152 4.10 -6.85 10.96
CA PRO A 152 3.50 -7.96 11.68
C PRO A 152 2.69 -7.52 12.89
N ASN A 153 1.51 -8.10 13.09
CA ASN A 153 0.67 -7.85 14.26
C ASN A 153 0.90 -8.94 15.31
N ASP A 154 2.06 -8.92 15.98
CA ASP A 154 2.53 -9.97 16.87
C ASP A 154 2.51 -9.62 18.37
N ALA A 155 1.88 -8.51 18.76
CA ALA A 155 1.82 -8.04 20.14
C ALA A 155 1.23 -9.10 21.08
N LEU A 156 0.05 -9.64 20.74
CA LEU A 156 -0.63 -10.65 21.55
C LEU A 156 0.22 -11.93 21.72
N TYR A 157 0.91 -12.37 20.66
CA TYR A 157 1.81 -13.51 20.76
C TYR A 157 2.96 -13.21 21.75
N SER A 158 3.52 -12.02 21.66
CA SER A 158 4.64 -11.60 22.53
C SER A 158 4.24 -11.54 24.00
N GLU A 159 2.98 -11.22 24.30
CA GLU A 159 2.45 -11.21 25.67
C GLU A 159 2.26 -12.62 26.25
N VAL A 160 1.84 -13.60 25.43
CA VAL A 160 1.43 -14.91 25.97
C VAL A 160 2.42 -16.04 25.74
N LYS A 161 3.43 -15.87 24.90
CA LYS A 161 4.40 -16.93 24.52
C LYS A 161 5.18 -17.51 25.70
N GLU A 162 5.33 -16.76 26.80
CA GLU A 162 6.02 -17.20 28.02
C GLU A 162 5.10 -18.02 28.94
N HIS A 163 3.79 -18.01 28.69
CA HIS A 163 2.79 -18.63 29.56
C HIS A 163 2.12 -19.86 28.93
N VAL A 164 2.13 -19.97 27.60
CA VAL A 164 1.51 -21.07 26.86
C VAL A 164 2.39 -21.53 25.70
N LEU A 165 2.25 -22.79 25.32
CA LEU A 165 2.84 -23.28 24.07
C LEU A 165 2.15 -22.56 22.90
N ALA A 166 2.90 -21.67 22.24
CA ALA A 166 2.38 -20.74 21.25
C ALA A 166 3.13 -20.86 19.92
N TYR A 167 2.38 -20.83 18.81
CA TYR A 167 2.90 -20.85 17.45
C TYR A 167 2.46 -19.62 16.68
N LYS A 168 3.33 -19.08 15.83
CA LYS A 168 3.03 -18.01 14.88
C LYS A 168 2.65 -18.60 13.52
N LEU A 169 1.72 -17.94 12.80
CA LEU A 169 1.31 -18.33 11.47
C LEU A 169 0.98 -17.11 10.59
N GLY A 170 1.42 -17.14 9.34
CA GLY A 170 1.05 -16.17 8.33
C GLY A 170 1.71 -14.81 8.50
N ASP A 171 1.01 -13.74 8.12
CA ASP A 171 1.58 -12.37 8.05
C ASP A 171 2.02 -11.80 9.37
N MET A 172 1.60 -12.37 10.49
CA MET A 172 2.16 -12.00 11.78
C MET A 172 3.61 -12.45 11.99
N ILE A 173 4.15 -13.35 11.15
CA ILE A 173 5.58 -13.67 11.10
C ILE A 173 6.31 -12.64 10.24
N ALA A 174 5.82 -12.50 9.01
CA ALA A 174 6.21 -11.50 8.04
C ALA A 174 5.13 -11.44 6.94
N PRO A 175 4.68 -10.27 6.51
CA PRO A 175 3.73 -10.15 5.41
C PRO A 175 4.28 -10.80 4.14
N ARG A 176 3.51 -11.74 3.59
CA ARG A 176 3.91 -12.54 2.42
C ARG A 176 2.68 -12.92 1.59
N ARG A 177 2.93 -13.68 0.54
CA ARG A 177 1.89 -14.18 -0.35
C ARG A 177 1.19 -15.41 0.23
N ILE A 178 -0.04 -15.61 -0.22
CA ILE A 178 -0.93 -16.64 0.29
C ILE A 178 -0.34 -18.06 0.16
N GLU A 179 0.47 -18.34 -0.87
CA GLU A 179 1.12 -19.65 -1.06
C GLU A 179 2.03 -20.00 0.12
N ALA A 180 2.80 -19.01 0.61
CA ALA A 180 3.68 -19.21 1.75
C ALA A 180 2.89 -19.46 3.04
N ILE A 181 1.79 -18.72 3.22
CA ILE A 181 0.93 -18.84 4.40
C ILE A 181 0.25 -20.21 4.42
N ILE A 182 -0.27 -20.69 3.29
CA ILE A 182 -0.89 -22.02 3.18
C ILE A 182 0.13 -23.11 3.48
N TYR A 183 1.34 -23.01 2.92
CA TYR A 183 2.40 -23.98 3.18
C TYR A 183 2.77 -24.05 4.66
N GLU A 184 2.92 -22.90 5.32
CA GLU A 184 3.20 -22.83 6.77
C GLU A 184 2.07 -23.40 7.61
N ALA A 185 0.81 -23.11 7.24
CA ALA A 185 -0.35 -23.61 7.95
C ALA A 185 -0.42 -25.16 7.88
N GLU A 186 -0.19 -25.72 6.69
CA GLU A 186 -0.18 -27.15 6.51
C GLU A 186 0.98 -27.81 7.26
N LYS A 187 2.17 -27.23 7.19
CA LYS A 187 3.33 -27.73 7.94
C LYS A 187 3.06 -27.72 9.44
N LEU A 188 2.60 -26.61 9.99
CA LEU A 188 2.28 -26.50 11.41
C LEU A 188 1.18 -27.50 11.82
N GLY A 189 0.13 -27.68 11.00
CA GLY A 189 -0.95 -28.63 11.27
C GLY A 189 -0.52 -30.10 11.29
N ARG A 190 0.62 -30.44 10.66
CA ARG A 190 1.22 -31.79 10.74
C ARG A 190 2.14 -31.95 11.96
N ASP A 191 2.69 -30.85 12.49
CA ASP A 191 3.67 -30.85 13.57
C ASP A 191 3.03 -30.77 14.96
N ILE A 192 1.74 -30.42 15.05
CA ILE A 192 0.95 -30.33 16.29
C ILE A 192 -0.21 -31.31 16.31
#